data_75357fe21d672191f116b397e683c654
#
_entry.id   75357fe21d672191f116b397e683c654
#
_cell.length_a   1.000
_cell.length_b   1.000
_cell.length_c   1.000
_cell.angle_alpha   90.00
_cell.angle_beta   90.00
_cell.angle_gamma   90.00
#
_symmetry.space_group_name_H-M   'P 1'
#
loop_
_entity.id
_entity.type
_entity.pdbx_description
1 polymer ?
#
loop_
_entity_poly.entity_id
_entity_poly.type
_entity_poly.pdbx_seq_one_letter_code
_entity_poly.pdbx_strand_id
1 'polypeptide(L)'
;GVPNKTLNIALAGTGVGKSLFMCHVASSVLLQGKNVLYITLEMAEEKIAERIDANLLNVPIQDIMDLPRPMFENKVNNISKKTQGTLIIKEYPTASAHSGHFKALLNELALKKSFKPDIIFIDYLNICASSRYRQNSSVNSYSFIKAIAEELRGLAVETNLPIVSATQTTRSGYGSSDVDLTDTSESFGLPATADLMFAL
;
A
#
# COMPACT_ATOMS: atom_id res chain seq x y z
N GLY A 1 -10.88 -13.27 0.80
CA GLY A 1 -10.10 -12.27 0.07
C GLY A 1 -10.63 -10.86 0.31
N VAL A 2 -9.89 -9.86 -0.13
CA VAL A 2 -10.30 -8.45 -0.04
C VAL A 2 -11.35 -8.18 -1.13
N PRO A 3 -12.56 -7.66 -0.81
CA PRO A 3 -13.59 -7.41 -1.80
C PRO A 3 -13.19 -6.29 -2.78
N ASN A 4 -13.65 -6.39 -4.02
CA ASN A 4 -13.50 -5.29 -4.99
C ASN A 4 -14.27 -4.03 -4.55
N LYS A 5 -13.87 -2.87 -5.07
CA LYS A 5 -14.49 -1.57 -4.79
C LYS A 5 -14.38 -1.13 -3.32
N THR A 6 -13.39 -1.64 -2.60
CA THR A 6 -13.20 -1.33 -1.17
C THR A 6 -11.88 -0.63 -0.90
N LEU A 7 -11.88 0.24 0.11
CA LEU A 7 -10.70 0.84 0.72
C LEU A 7 -10.46 0.18 2.08
N ASN A 8 -9.32 -0.49 2.23
CA ASN A 8 -8.94 -1.26 3.41
C ASN A 8 -7.71 -0.61 4.05
N ILE A 9 -7.78 -0.31 5.33
CA ILE A 9 -6.78 0.49 6.03
C ILE A 9 -6.19 -0.29 7.21
N ALA A 10 -4.87 -0.47 7.20
CA ALA A 10 -4.11 -0.96 8.35
C ALA A 10 -3.74 0.22 9.25
N LEU A 11 -4.14 0.16 10.52
CA LEU A 11 -3.82 1.15 11.53
C LEU A 11 -2.62 0.68 12.35
N ALA A 12 -1.56 1.49 12.45
CA ALA A 12 -0.38 1.14 13.23
C ALA A 12 0.43 2.37 13.65
N GLY A 13 1.11 2.26 14.77
CA GLY A 13 2.07 3.26 15.21
C GLY A 13 3.27 3.39 14.26
N THR A 14 4.05 4.44 14.48
CA THR A 14 5.33 4.61 13.75
C THR A 14 6.29 3.47 14.11
N GLY A 15 6.92 2.86 13.11
CA GLY A 15 7.88 1.76 13.32
C GLY A 15 7.27 0.38 13.63
N VAL A 16 5.95 0.25 13.76
CA VAL A 16 5.28 -1.04 14.05
C VAL A 16 5.34 -2.01 12.86
N GLY A 17 5.59 -1.52 11.65
CA GLY A 17 5.79 -2.39 10.49
C GLY A 17 4.70 -2.32 9.42
N LYS A 18 4.00 -1.20 9.27
CA LYS A 18 2.97 -0.98 8.23
C LYS A 18 3.40 -1.45 6.84
N SER A 19 4.54 -0.93 6.37
CA SER A 19 5.06 -1.29 5.04
C SER A 19 5.48 -2.75 4.95
N LEU A 20 6.01 -3.34 6.05
CA LEU A 20 6.34 -4.77 6.10
C LEU A 20 5.09 -5.63 5.98
N PHE A 21 4.04 -5.28 6.69
CA PHE A 21 2.74 -5.95 6.58
C PHE A 21 2.20 -5.86 5.16
N MET A 22 2.20 -4.67 4.54
CA MET A 22 1.70 -4.50 3.18
C MET A 22 2.54 -5.27 2.15
N CYS A 23 3.88 -5.30 2.30
CA CYS A 23 4.75 -6.12 1.46
C CYS A 23 4.46 -7.63 1.63
N HIS A 24 4.19 -8.09 2.86
CA HIS A 24 3.82 -9.48 3.12
C HIS A 24 2.49 -9.87 2.46
N VAL A 25 1.48 -9.01 2.59
CA VAL A 25 0.18 -9.23 1.92
C VAL A 25 0.32 -9.21 0.41
N ALA A 26 1.11 -8.26 -0.15
CA ALA A 26 1.39 -8.20 -1.58
C ALA A 26 2.06 -9.49 -2.10
N SER A 27 3.06 -10.01 -1.36
CA SER A 27 3.72 -11.27 -1.66
C SER A 27 2.73 -12.44 -1.66
N SER A 28 1.84 -12.49 -0.67
CA SER A 28 0.81 -13.53 -0.57
C SER A 28 -0.19 -13.49 -1.73
N VAL A 29 -0.52 -12.30 -2.21
CA VAL A 29 -1.40 -12.09 -3.38
C VAL A 29 -0.71 -12.54 -4.67
N LEU A 30 0.58 -12.21 -4.84
CA LEU A 30 1.39 -12.67 -5.97
C LEU A 30 1.47 -14.20 -6.04
N LEU A 31 1.66 -14.87 -4.91
CA LEU A 31 1.67 -16.34 -4.83
C LEU A 31 0.34 -16.98 -5.22
N GLN A 32 -0.77 -16.24 -5.17
CA GLN A 32 -2.07 -16.66 -5.66
C GLN A 32 -2.26 -16.41 -7.17
N GLY A 33 -1.24 -15.96 -7.87
CA GLY A 33 -1.28 -15.69 -9.31
C GLY A 33 -1.96 -14.35 -9.67
N LYS A 34 -2.11 -13.43 -8.70
CA LYS A 34 -2.76 -12.14 -8.89
C LYS A 34 -1.76 -11.04 -9.19
N ASN A 35 -2.15 -10.09 -10.02
CA ASN A 35 -1.36 -8.93 -10.37
C ASN A 35 -1.44 -7.85 -9.28
N VAL A 36 -0.31 -7.33 -8.87
CA VAL A 36 -0.18 -6.35 -7.81
C VAL A 36 0.40 -5.05 -8.35
N LEU A 37 -0.27 -3.93 -8.10
CA LEU A 37 0.31 -2.59 -8.22
C LEU A 37 0.61 -2.07 -6.82
N TYR A 38 1.88 -1.81 -6.53
CA TYR A 38 2.33 -1.23 -5.28
C TYR A 38 2.82 0.20 -5.50
N ILE A 39 2.13 1.17 -4.90
CA ILE A 39 2.47 2.59 -4.97
C ILE A 39 3.10 2.97 -3.64
N THR A 40 4.34 3.47 -3.68
CA THR A 40 5.05 3.96 -2.50
C THR A 40 5.26 5.47 -2.57
N LEU A 41 5.01 6.16 -1.46
CA LEU A 41 5.26 7.59 -1.30
C LEU A 41 6.28 7.87 -0.17
N GLU A 42 6.75 6.82 0.51
CA GLU A 42 7.69 6.91 1.62
C GLU A 42 9.05 6.31 1.29
N MET A 43 9.05 5.17 0.63
CA MET A 43 10.26 4.38 0.38
C MET A 43 10.55 4.25 -1.12
N ALA A 44 11.83 4.11 -1.47
CA ALA A 44 12.25 3.81 -2.83
C ALA A 44 11.69 2.48 -3.35
N GLU A 45 11.45 2.39 -4.66
CA GLU A 45 10.92 1.19 -5.34
C GLU A 45 11.77 -0.05 -5.02
N GLU A 46 13.09 0.11 -5.01
CA GLU A 46 14.04 -0.98 -4.73
C GLU A 46 13.89 -1.54 -3.32
N LYS A 47 13.61 -0.68 -2.34
CA LYS A 47 13.41 -1.11 -0.94
C LYS A 47 12.11 -1.87 -0.74
N ILE A 48 11.07 -1.51 -1.48
CA ILE A 48 9.82 -2.27 -1.50
C ILE A 48 10.04 -3.62 -2.20
N ALA A 49 10.75 -3.63 -3.33
CA ALA A 49 11.10 -4.85 -4.06
C ALA A 49 11.89 -5.82 -3.17
N GLU A 50 12.96 -5.35 -2.50
CA GLU A 50 13.76 -6.16 -1.56
C GLU A 50 12.89 -6.83 -0.48
N ARG A 51 11.91 -6.10 0.09
CA ARG A 51 10.99 -6.63 1.11
C ARG A 51 10.05 -7.70 0.57
N ILE A 52 9.51 -7.47 -0.63
CA ILE A 52 8.64 -8.43 -1.29
C ILE A 52 9.43 -9.67 -1.69
N ASP A 53 10.63 -9.51 -2.24
CA ASP A 53 11.53 -10.61 -2.60
C ASP A 53 11.93 -11.44 -1.36
N ALA A 54 12.26 -10.79 -0.24
CA ALA A 54 12.56 -11.47 1.02
C ALA A 54 11.41 -12.40 1.45
N ASN A 55 10.17 -11.92 1.36
CA ASN A 55 8.99 -12.73 1.65
C ASN A 55 8.82 -13.89 0.67
N LEU A 56 8.93 -13.64 -0.63
CA LEU A 56 8.75 -14.66 -1.67
C LEU A 56 9.84 -15.74 -1.60
N LEU A 57 11.09 -15.33 -1.34
CA LEU A 57 12.24 -16.22 -1.21
C LEU A 57 12.28 -16.95 0.14
N ASN A 58 11.48 -16.50 1.11
CA ASN A 58 11.51 -16.95 2.50
C ASN A 58 12.94 -16.86 3.09
N VAL A 59 13.50 -15.65 3.02
CA VAL A 59 14.84 -15.31 3.49
C VAL A 59 14.77 -13.99 4.25
N PRO A 60 15.48 -13.87 5.39
CA PRO A 60 15.62 -12.57 6.05
C PRO A 60 16.17 -11.51 5.09
N ILE A 61 15.65 -10.28 5.20
CA ILE A 61 16.01 -9.20 4.27
C ILE A 61 17.52 -8.90 4.24
N GLN A 62 18.16 -8.97 5.40
CA GLN A 62 19.59 -8.76 5.56
C GLN A 62 20.45 -9.83 4.86
N ASP A 63 19.88 -11.03 4.67
CA ASP A 63 20.62 -12.18 4.13
C ASP A 63 20.47 -12.30 2.61
N ILE A 64 19.59 -11.50 1.98
CA ILE A 64 19.35 -11.58 0.52
C ILE A 64 20.63 -11.32 -0.27
N MET A 65 21.39 -10.28 0.12
CA MET A 65 22.60 -9.88 -0.58
C MET A 65 23.77 -10.86 -0.36
N ASP A 66 23.70 -11.63 0.72
CA ASP A 66 24.73 -12.62 1.10
C ASP A 66 24.42 -14.02 0.55
N LEU A 67 23.26 -14.20 -0.10
CA LEU A 67 22.92 -15.49 -0.71
C LEU A 67 23.91 -15.87 -1.82
N PRO A 68 24.49 -17.07 -1.80
CA PRO A 68 25.24 -17.57 -2.94
C PRO A 68 24.39 -17.54 -4.22
N ARG A 69 24.96 -17.01 -5.30
CA ARG A 69 24.25 -16.84 -6.59
C ARG A 69 23.47 -18.08 -7.05
N PRO A 70 24.02 -19.31 -6.98
CA PRO A 70 23.25 -20.50 -7.38
C PRO A 70 22.03 -20.75 -6.50
N MET A 71 22.09 -20.45 -5.19
CA MET A 71 20.96 -20.59 -4.28
C MET A 71 19.87 -19.54 -4.59
N PHE A 72 20.30 -18.30 -4.84
CA PHE A 72 19.38 -17.23 -5.25
C PHE A 72 18.65 -17.60 -6.55
N GLU A 73 19.40 -17.99 -7.60
CA GLU A 73 18.84 -18.39 -8.89
C GLU A 73 17.85 -19.57 -8.76
N ASN A 74 18.18 -20.58 -7.96
CA ASN A 74 17.28 -21.71 -7.70
C ASN A 74 15.99 -21.29 -6.99
N LYS A 75 16.08 -20.40 -5.99
CA LYS A 75 14.91 -19.88 -5.28
C LYS A 75 14.02 -19.06 -6.23
N VAL A 76 14.60 -18.14 -7.01
CA VAL A 76 13.88 -17.33 -8.01
C VAL A 76 13.18 -18.23 -9.05
N ASN A 77 13.89 -19.23 -9.58
CA ASN A 77 13.31 -20.18 -10.54
C ASN A 77 12.14 -20.98 -9.94
N ASN A 78 12.21 -21.35 -8.67
CA ASN A 78 11.12 -22.05 -7.98
C ASN A 78 9.91 -21.15 -7.78
N ILE A 79 10.13 -19.87 -7.49
CA ILE A 79 9.05 -18.89 -7.34
C ILE A 79 8.41 -18.61 -8.70
N SER A 80 9.20 -18.35 -9.73
CA SER A 80 8.68 -18.06 -11.08
C SER A 80 7.82 -19.18 -11.64
N LYS A 81 8.07 -20.43 -11.25
CA LYS A 81 7.22 -21.58 -11.59
C LYS A 81 5.90 -21.63 -10.82
N LYS A 82 5.86 -21.04 -9.63
CA LYS A 82 4.68 -21.07 -8.73
C LYS A 82 3.85 -19.81 -8.81
N THR A 83 4.46 -18.68 -9.23
CA THR A 83 3.84 -17.36 -9.21
C THR A 83 3.55 -16.93 -10.64
N GLN A 84 2.27 -16.84 -11.00
CA GLN A 84 1.84 -16.29 -12.29
C GLN A 84 1.47 -14.80 -12.20
N GLY A 85 1.43 -14.25 -10.99
CA GLY A 85 1.14 -12.85 -10.74
C GLY A 85 2.30 -11.94 -11.12
N THR A 86 1.97 -10.75 -11.59
CA THR A 86 2.95 -9.72 -11.97
C THR A 86 2.92 -8.59 -10.94
N LEU A 87 4.10 -8.16 -10.49
CA LEU A 87 4.28 -7.01 -9.61
C LEU A 87 4.76 -5.81 -10.41
N ILE A 88 4.09 -4.68 -10.22
CA ILE A 88 4.62 -3.36 -10.60
C ILE A 88 4.69 -2.50 -9.35
N ILE A 89 5.86 -1.92 -9.09
CA ILE A 89 6.08 -0.94 -8.04
C ILE A 89 6.23 0.42 -8.70
N LYS A 90 5.63 1.46 -8.10
CA LYS A 90 5.74 2.84 -8.56
C LYS A 90 5.97 3.77 -7.40
N GLU A 91 7.08 4.46 -7.43
CA GLU A 91 7.43 5.51 -6.48
C GLU A 91 6.87 6.86 -6.91
N TYR A 92 6.35 7.61 -5.95
CA TYR A 92 6.05 9.03 -6.05
C TYR A 92 6.71 9.77 -4.88
N PRO A 93 7.21 10.97 -5.09
CA PRO A 93 7.67 11.81 -3.97
C PRO A 93 6.53 12.01 -2.96
N THR A 94 6.89 12.09 -1.69
CA THR A 94 5.93 12.35 -0.61
C THR A 94 5.06 13.56 -0.95
N ALA A 95 3.77 13.43 -0.74
CA ALA A 95 2.76 14.48 -0.94
C ALA A 95 2.66 15.03 -2.39
N SER A 96 3.17 14.32 -3.38
CA SER A 96 3.13 14.75 -4.78
C SER A 96 2.00 14.12 -5.59
N ALA A 97 1.43 13.00 -5.15
CA ALA A 97 0.46 12.24 -5.92
C ALA A 97 -0.88 12.07 -5.19
N HIS A 98 -1.96 12.19 -5.93
CA HIS A 98 -3.35 11.97 -5.51
C HIS A 98 -4.03 10.93 -6.41
N SER A 99 -5.29 10.60 -6.11
CA SER A 99 -6.09 9.61 -6.84
C SER A 99 -6.09 9.78 -8.36
N GLY A 100 -6.07 11.02 -8.86
CA GLY A 100 -5.99 11.30 -10.30
C GLY A 100 -4.70 10.83 -10.95
N HIS A 101 -3.55 10.96 -10.27
CA HIS A 101 -2.27 10.43 -10.75
C HIS A 101 -2.28 8.90 -10.77
N PHE A 102 -2.87 8.27 -9.75
CA PHE A 102 -2.98 6.81 -9.69
C PHE A 102 -3.88 6.27 -10.80
N LYS A 103 -4.98 6.97 -11.10
CA LYS A 103 -5.83 6.64 -12.24
C LYS A 103 -5.10 6.76 -13.58
N ALA A 104 -4.34 7.83 -13.77
CA ALA A 104 -3.52 8.01 -14.96
C ALA A 104 -2.47 6.90 -15.12
N LEU A 105 -1.81 6.51 -14.02
CA LEU A 105 -0.88 5.38 -13.98
C LEU A 105 -1.57 4.06 -14.39
N LEU A 106 -2.75 3.76 -13.88
CA LEU A 106 -3.50 2.56 -14.25
C LEU A 106 -3.79 2.50 -15.76
N ASN A 107 -4.21 3.63 -16.33
CA ASN A 107 -4.46 3.74 -17.78
C ASN A 107 -3.17 3.57 -18.58
N GLU A 108 -2.07 4.17 -18.14
CA GLU A 108 -0.77 4.03 -18.78
C GLU A 108 -0.28 2.57 -18.78
N LEU A 109 -0.37 1.90 -17.63
CA LEU A 109 0.04 0.50 -17.49
C LEU A 109 -0.82 -0.43 -18.36
N ALA A 110 -2.12 -0.18 -18.44
CA ALA A 110 -3.01 -0.95 -19.30
C ALA A 110 -2.66 -0.78 -20.79
N LEU A 111 -2.37 0.45 -21.22
CA LEU A 111 -2.07 0.75 -22.63
C LEU A 111 -0.66 0.32 -23.03
N LYS A 112 0.36 0.63 -22.23
CA LYS A 112 1.77 0.41 -22.62
C LYS A 112 2.30 -0.96 -22.26
N LYS A 113 1.79 -1.59 -21.21
CA LYS A 113 2.29 -2.87 -20.68
C LYS A 113 1.26 -3.99 -20.71
N SER A 114 0.03 -3.72 -21.18
CA SER A 114 -1.11 -4.65 -21.07
C SER A 114 -1.31 -5.17 -19.65
N PHE A 115 -0.91 -4.36 -18.66
CA PHE A 115 -0.98 -4.71 -17.24
C PHE A 115 -2.27 -4.18 -16.62
N LYS A 116 -3.00 -5.09 -15.98
CA LYS A 116 -4.18 -4.77 -15.16
C LYS A 116 -3.96 -5.39 -13.78
N PRO A 117 -3.88 -4.59 -12.71
CA PRO A 117 -3.77 -5.13 -11.36
C PRO A 117 -5.09 -5.76 -10.90
N ASP A 118 -4.99 -6.73 -10.01
CA ASP A 118 -6.10 -7.27 -9.23
C ASP A 118 -6.27 -6.55 -7.90
N ILE A 119 -5.23 -5.88 -7.43
CA ILE A 119 -5.19 -5.12 -6.17
C ILE A 119 -4.17 -3.98 -6.25
N ILE A 120 -4.45 -2.90 -5.53
CA ILE A 120 -3.55 -1.75 -5.41
C ILE A 120 -3.15 -1.58 -3.94
N PHE A 121 -1.84 -1.48 -3.67
CA PHE A 121 -1.29 -1.04 -2.40
C PHE A 121 -0.83 0.41 -2.51
N ILE A 122 -1.13 1.24 -1.50
CA ILE A 122 -0.71 2.65 -1.42
C ILE A 122 -0.05 2.87 -0.06
N ASP A 123 1.25 3.07 -0.04
CA ASP A 123 2.08 3.20 1.16
C ASP A 123 2.58 4.65 1.34
N TYR A 124 1.91 5.45 2.18
CA TYR A 124 0.67 5.25 2.91
C TYR A 124 -0.26 6.48 2.78
N LEU A 125 -1.51 6.36 3.20
CA LEU A 125 -2.59 7.31 2.93
C LEU A 125 -2.26 8.75 3.36
N ASN A 126 -1.74 8.94 4.58
CA ASN A 126 -1.56 10.29 5.16
C ASN A 126 -0.54 11.16 4.40
N ILE A 127 0.34 10.56 3.60
CA ILE A 127 1.33 11.27 2.79
C ILE A 127 0.95 11.36 1.29
N CYS A 128 -0.26 11.00 0.94
CA CYS A 128 -0.83 11.32 -0.37
C CYS A 128 -1.19 12.81 -0.45
N ALA A 129 -1.24 13.33 -1.67
CA ALA A 129 -1.89 14.61 -1.94
C ALA A 129 -3.41 14.43 -2.06
N SER A 130 -4.15 15.53 -1.96
CA SER A 130 -5.57 15.58 -2.30
C SER A 130 -5.76 16.33 -3.62
N SER A 131 -6.70 15.90 -4.45
CA SER A 131 -7.10 16.64 -5.64
C SER A 131 -7.99 17.85 -5.31
N ARG A 132 -8.62 17.84 -4.13
CA ARG A 132 -9.54 18.88 -3.66
C ARG A 132 -8.87 20.02 -2.92
N TYR A 133 -7.77 19.73 -2.22
CA TYR A 133 -7.07 20.69 -1.35
C TYR A 133 -5.60 20.80 -1.70
N ARG A 134 -5.10 22.02 -1.76
CA ARG A 134 -3.64 22.25 -1.89
C ARG A 134 -2.98 22.03 -0.53
N GLN A 135 -1.76 21.50 -0.54
CA GLN A 135 -0.87 21.56 0.63
C GLN A 135 -0.71 23.04 1.01
N ASN A 136 -0.75 23.37 2.29
CA ASN A 136 -0.75 24.73 2.84
C ASN A 136 -2.07 25.51 2.70
N SER A 137 -3.18 24.87 2.32
CA SER A 137 -4.50 25.47 2.51
C SER A 137 -4.80 25.53 4.02
N SER A 138 -5.62 26.50 4.45
CA SER A 138 -6.08 26.63 5.85
C SER A 138 -7.03 25.49 6.30
N VAL A 139 -7.05 24.41 5.57
CA VAL A 139 -7.85 23.22 5.86
C VAL A 139 -7.19 22.45 7.00
N ASN A 140 -7.99 22.07 8.00
CA ASN A 140 -7.48 21.25 9.11
C ASN A 140 -7.09 19.84 8.61
N SER A 141 -6.17 19.19 9.30
CA SER A 141 -5.66 17.86 8.95
C SER A 141 -6.78 16.80 8.85
N TYR A 142 -7.80 16.91 9.70
CA TYR A 142 -8.99 16.06 9.65
C TYR A 142 -9.65 16.07 8.28
N SER A 143 -10.01 17.25 7.77
CA SER A 143 -10.70 17.39 6.47
C SER A 143 -9.80 16.98 5.31
N PHE A 144 -8.49 17.22 5.44
CA PHE A 144 -7.51 16.83 4.44
C PHE A 144 -7.39 15.30 4.30
N ILE A 145 -7.21 14.60 5.43
CA ILE A 145 -7.10 13.13 5.45
C ILE A 145 -8.41 12.46 5.02
N LYS A 146 -9.56 13.00 5.46
CA LYS A 146 -10.88 12.54 5.03
C LYS A 146 -11.03 12.66 3.50
N ALA A 147 -10.62 13.78 2.91
CA ALA A 147 -10.69 13.97 1.47
C ALA A 147 -9.83 12.95 0.71
N ILE A 148 -8.60 12.69 1.17
CA ILE A 148 -7.74 11.65 0.58
C ILE A 148 -8.43 10.28 0.64
N ALA A 149 -8.99 9.92 1.80
CA ALA A 149 -9.69 8.64 1.95
C ALA A 149 -10.89 8.52 1.01
N GLU A 150 -11.72 9.57 0.90
CA GLU A 150 -12.85 9.61 -0.03
C GLU A 150 -12.39 9.49 -1.49
N GLU A 151 -11.30 10.15 -1.85
CA GLU A 151 -10.73 10.08 -3.20
C GLU A 151 -10.20 8.69 -3.53
N LEU A 152 -9.51 8.04 -2.58
CA LEU A 152 -9.00 6.67 -2.77
C LEU A 152 -10.15 5.65 -2.82
N ARG A 153 -11.17 5.82 -1.97
CA ARG A 153 -12.36 4.98 -2.03
C ARG A 153 -13.12 5.17 -3.35
N GLY A 154 -13.22 6.42 -3.82
CA GLY A 154 -13.79 6.72 -5.13
C GLY A 154 -13.02 6.02 -6.26
N LEU A 155 -11.69 6.04 -6.22
CA LEU A 155 -10.84 5.32 -7.17
C LEU A 155 -11.09 3.81 -7.13
N ALA A 156 -11.20 3.20 -5.94
CA ALA A 156 -11.50 1.78 -5.79
C ALA A 156 -12.83 1.39 -6.44
N VAL A 157 -13.86 2.20 -6.25
CA VAL A 157 -15.19 1.99 -6.84
C VAL A 157 -15.15 2.14 -8.37
N GLU A 158 -14.50 3.20 -8.86
CA GLU A 158 -14.44 3.53 -10.28
C GLU A 158 -13.64 2.47 -11.08
N THR A 159 -12.54 1.99 -10.52
CA THR A 159 -11.68 1.00 -11.16
C THR A 159 -12.11 -0.44 -10.91
N ASN A 160 -13.10 -0.66 -10.03
CA ASN A 160 -13.55 -1.98 -9.57
C ASN A 160 -12.41 -2.81 -8.94
N LEU A 161 -11.49 -2.16 -8.22
CA LEU A 161 -10.33 -2.78 -7.58
C LEU A 161 -10.36 -2.59 -6.06
N PRO A 162 -9.84 -3.54 -5.28
CA PRO A 162 -9.55 -3.31 -3.88
C PRO A 162 -8.30 -2.44 -3.74
N ILE A 163 -8.36 -1.48 -2.83
CA ILE A 163 -7.20 -0.67 -2.42
C ILE A 163 -6.87 -1.01 -0.97
N VAL A 164 -5.61 -1.28 -0.70
CA VAL A 164 -5.05 -1.46 0.64
C VAL A 164 -4.08 -0.32 0.92
N SER A 165 -4.27 0.34 2.04
CA SER A 165 -3.37 1.39 2.50
C SER A 165 -3.14 1.28 4.00
N ALA A 166 -2.36 2.19 4.55
CA ALA A 166 -2.10 2.27 5.97
C ALA A 166 -2.31 3.69 6.49
N THR A 167 -2.52 3.81 7.79
CA THR A 167 -2.53 5.09 8.52
C THR A 167 -1.78 4.96 9.83
N GLN A 168 -1.39 6.09 10.40
CA GLN A 168 -0.70 6.14 11.68
C GLN A 168 -1.70 6.34 12.84
N THR A 169 -1.40 5.76 13.99
CA THR A 169 -2.10 6.06 15.24
C THR A 169 -1.69 7.43 15.78
N THR A 170 -2.54 8.04 16.63
CA THR A 170 -2.19 9.20 17.44
C THR A 170 -1.12 8.85 18.48
N ARG A 171 -0.44 9.87 19.04
CA ARG A 171 0.51 9.66 20.14
C ARG A 171 -0.13 9.05 21.39
N SER A 172 -1.41 9.30 21.64
CA SER A 172 -2.17 8.71 22.77
C SER A 172 -2.43 7.21 22.57
N GLY A 173 -2.68 6.75 21.33
CA GLY A 173 -2.84 5.33 21.03
C GLY A 173 -1.53 4.52 21.06
N TYR A 174 -0.37 5.18 21.08
CA TYR A 174 0.93 4.52 21.07
C TYR A 174 1.28 3.77 22.40
N GLY A 175 0.61 4.11 23.50
CA GLY A 175 0.83 3.49 24.82
C GLY A 175 -0.33 2.61 25.31
N SER A 176 -1.37 2.45 24.51
CA SER A 176 -2.57 1.68 24.84
C SER A 176 -2.43 0.22 24.34
N SER A 177 -2.76 -0.74 25.21
CA SER A 177 -2.82 -2.16 24.85
C SER A 177 -3.98 -2.49 23.92
N ASP A 178 -4.99 -1.62 23.86
CA ASP A 178 -6.13 -1.71 22.94
C ASP A 178 -6.19 -0.45 22.09
N VAL A 179 -5.94 -0.61 20.78
CA VAL A 179 -6.05 0.46 19.79
C VAL A 179 -7.50 0.57 19.34
N ASP A 180 -8.13 1.71 19.63
CA ASP A 180 -9.51 2.00 19.18
C ASP A 180 -9.49 2.75 17.84
N LEU A 181 -10.61 2.71 17.12
CA LEU A 181 -10.83 3.49 15.90
C LEU A 181 -10.70 5.01 16.12
N THR A 182 -10.86 5.47 17.35
CA THR A 182 -10.63 6.85 17.78
C THR A 182 -9.16 7.25 17.84
N ASP A 183 -8.24 6.27 17.84
CA ASP A 183 -6.79 6.48 17.90
C ASP A 183 -6.17 6.76 16.52
N THR A 184 -7.00 6.92 15.49
CA THR A 184 -6.52 7.35 14.16
C THR A 184 -5.93 8.76 14.27
N SER A 185 -4.66 8.90 13.92
CA SER A 185 -4.03 10.22 13.91
C SER A 185 -4.84 11.16 13.01
N GLU A 186 -5.35 12.22 13.62
CA GLU A 186 -5.95 13.37 12.96
C GLU A 186 -7.35 13.21 12.37
N SER A 187 -8.06 12.03 12.41
CA SER A 187 -9.35 12.01 11.72
C SER A 187 -10.32 10.87 12.07
N PHE A 188 -11.42 11.19 12.71
CA PHE A 188 -12.66 10.36 12.72
C PHE A 188 -13.25 10.14 11.31
N GLY A 189 -12.87 10.96 10.33
CA GLY A 189 -13.35 10.85 8.96
C GLY A 189 -12.81 9.64 8.23
N LEU A 190 -11.67 9.10 8.65
CA LEU A 190 -11.07 7.93 8.04
C LEU A 190 -11.85 6.64 8.36
N PRO A 191 -12.18 6.32 9.65
CA PRO A 191 -13.05 5.19 9.98
C PRO A 191 -14.43 5.24 9.31
N ALA A 192 -14.99 6.45 9.13
CA ALA A 192 -16.28 6.62 8.48
C ALA A 192 -16.23 6.39 6.95
N THR A 193 -15.05 6.44 6.35
CA THR A 193 -14.87 6.34 4.89
C THR A 193 -14.33 4.98 4.47
N ALA A 194 -13.46 4.37 5.25
CA ALA A 194 -12.88 3.05 4.96
C ALA A 194 -13.94 1.94 5.05
N ASP A 195 -13.86 0.96 4.15
CA ASP A 195 -14.75 -0.19 4.17
C ASP A 195 -14.29 -1.24 5.21
N LEU A 196 -12.98 -1.30 5.48
CA LEU A 196 -12.38 -2.12 6.53
C LEU A 196 -11.21 -1.37 7.17
N MET A 197 -11.16 -1.36 8.50
CA MET A 197 -10.00 -0.95 9.28
C MET A 197 -9.63 -2.02 10.29
N PHE A 198 -8.33 -2.21 10.48
CA PHE A 198 -7.78 -3.13 11.47
C PHE A 198 -6.45 -2.62 12.02
N ALA A 199 -6.16 -2.89 13.27
CA ALA A 199 -4.89 -2.54 13.90
C ALA A 199 -3.86 -3.66 13.73
N LEU A 200 -2.59 -3.25 13.66
CA LEU A 200 -1.42 -4.14 13.66
C LEU A 200 -0.74 -4.13 15.03
#